data_3965a113e3e23eba87f9d8b5daa04a5d
#
_entry.id   3965a113e3e23eba87f9d8b5daa04a5d
#
_cell.length_a   1.000
_cell.length_b   1.000
_cell.length_c   1.000
_cell.angle_alpha   90.00
_cell.angle_beta   90.00
_cell.angle_gamma   90.00
#
_symmetry.space_group_name_H-M   'P 1'
#
loop_
_entity.id
_entity.type
_entity.pdbx_description
1 polymer ?
#
loop_
_entity_poly.entity_id
_entity_poly.type
_entity_poly.pdbx_seq_one_letter_code
_entity_poly.pdbx_strand_id
1 'polypeptide(L)'
;MDTDNRAMSGSVPTAFFCGQKKGITMRNQRVVLLVEIAIFAALGYILDLIGFGMPQGGSVTFVLVPIILIAFRRGIVAGVVTGFLIGLLQVVTGRFYPAPLSFEIVVIQVGIDYFIAFMVAGLAGLLRPAYMKAFENHNKKKMAIAIVIGALIASFLRYLAHVLSGILFFGEFAEGENVILYSLIYNSTYMIPVFLFAAFICAILFVKAPRLLMPNS
;
A
#
# COMPACT_ATOMS: atom_id res chain seq x y z
N MET A 1 -58.04 31.66 45.30
CA MET A 1 -57.77 30.22 45.43
C MET A 1 -57.07 29.80 44.18
N ASP A 2 -55.80 30.10 44.11
CA ASP A 2 -54.91 29.82 42.95
C ASP A 2 -54.12 28.56 43.28
N THR A 3 -54.27 27.53 42.45
CA THR A 3 -53.49 26.30 42.54
C THR A 3 -52.40 26.34 41.48
N ASP A 4 -51.22 26.54 41.95
CA ASP A 4 -49.94 26.57 41.25
C ASP A 4 -49.60 25.16 40.67
N ASN A 5 -49.61 25.05 39.36
CA ASN A 5 -49.26 23.81 38.65
C ASN A 5 -47.85 23.98 38.03
N ARG A 6 -46.80 23.78 38.83
CA ARG A 6 -45.41 23.72 38.37
C ARG A 6 -45.13 22.37 37.70
N ALA A 7 -45.20 22.37 36.37
CA ALA A 7 -44.63 21.29 35.55
C ALA A 7 -43.09 21.33 35.65
N MET A 8 -42.50 20.30 36.28
CA MET A 8 -41.05 20.04 36.23
C MET A 8 -40.65 19.59 34.82
N SER A 9 -40.14 20.50 34.00
CA SER A 9 -39.47 20.22 32.76
C SER A 9 -38.03 19.70 33.08
N GLY A 10 -37.86 18.42 33.21
CA GLY A 10 -36.57 17.77 33.29
C GLY A 10 -35.82 17.86 31.95
N SER A 11 -35.02 18.90 31.79
CA SER A 11 -34.09 18.97 30.63
C SER A 11 -32.99 17.94 30.79
N VAL A 12 -33.08 16.87 30.00
CA VAL A 12 -31.97 15.86 29.85
C VAL A 12 -30.76 16.60 29.25
N PRO A 13 -29.55 16.47 29.85
CA PRO A 13 -28.38 17.18 29.37
C PRO A 13 -28.03 16.77 27.92
N THR A 14 -28.13 17.70 26.99
CA THR A 14 -27.77 17.51 25.57
C THR A 14 -26.32 17.08 25.34
N ALA A 15 -25.44 17.27 26.33
CA ALA A 15 -24.05 16.85 26.31
C ALA A 15 -23.84 15.32 26.18
N PHE A 16 -24.77 14.52 26.75
CA PHE A 16 -24.68 13.05 26.71
C PHE A 16 -24.91 12.48 25.30
N PHE A 17 -25.78 13.11 24.52
CA PHE A 17 -26.07 12.71 23.13
C PHE A 17 -24.97 13.13 22.12
N CYS A 18 -24.24 14.20 22.40
CA CYS A 18 -23.17 14.67 21.51
C CYS A 18 -21.94 13.73 21.53
N GLY A 19 -21.57 13.24 22.72
CA GLY A 19 -20.46 12.28 22.89
C GLY A 19 -20.73 10.94 22.24
N GLN A 20 -21.96 10.46 22.31
CA GLN A 20 -22.35 9.15 21.77
C GLN A 20 -22.39 9.14 20.24
N LYS A 21 -22.88 10.22 19.57
CA LYS A 21 -22.82 10.37 18.11
C LYS A 21 -21.38 10.40 17.59
N LYS A 22 -20.48 11.11 18.26
CA LYS A 22 -19.08 11.22 17.88
C LYS A 22 -18.36 9.85 17.96
N GLY A 23 -18.63 9.05 19.00
CA GLY A 23 -18.08 7.71 19.18
C GLY A 23 -18.56 6.72 18.10
N ILE A 24 -19.84 6.74 17.74
CA ILE A 24 -20.42 5.90 16.69
C ILE A 24 -19.83 6.24 15.32
N THR A 25 -19.69 7.52 14.99
CA THR A 25 -19.11 8.01 13.73
C THR A 25 -17.64 7.58 13.60
N MET A 26 -16.86 7.71 14.65
CA MET A 26 -15.44 7.29 14.68
C MET A 26 -15.29 5.77 14.51
N ARG A 27 -16.15 4.97 15.12
CA ARG A 27 -16.16 3.51 14.96
C ARG A 27 -16.48 3.11 13.52
N ASN A 28 -17.45 3.74 12.91
CA ASN A 28 -17.82 3.46 11.51
C ASN A 28 -16.68 3.82 10.54
N GLN A 29 -15.96 4.92 10.76
CA GLN A 29 -14.82 5.30 9.94
C GLN A 29 -13.66 4.29 10.02
N ARG A 30 -13.39 3.71 11.21
CA ARG A 30 -12.39 2.67 11.39
C ARG A 30 -12.78 1.38 10.65
N VAL A 31 -14.03 0.98 10.73
CA VAL A 31 -14.53 -0.21 10.02
C VAL A 31 -14.41 0.00 8.50
N VAL A 32 -14.81 1.15 7.98
CA VAL A 32 -14.66 1.47 6.55
C VAL A 32 -13.20 1.41 6.11
N LEU A 33 -12.27 1.96 6.91
CA LEU A 33 -10.84 1.89 6.63
C LEU A 33 -10.34 0.43 6.55
N LEU A 34 -10.72 -0.42 7.50
CA LEU A 34 -10.32 -1.83 7.52
C LEU A 34 -10.87 -2.59 6.31
N VAL A 35 -12.13 -2.34 5.95
CA VAL A 35 -12.75 -2.94 4.75
C VAL A 35 -12.04 -2.48 3.47
N GLU A 36 -11.71 -1.19 3.35
CA GLU A 36 -10.95 -0.70 2.20
C GLU A 36 -9.56 -1.36 2.12
N ILE A 37 -8.82 -1.45 3.22
CA ILE A 37 -7.52 -2.14 3.28
C ILE A 37 -7.67 -3.59 2.80
N ALA A 38 -8.68 -4.32 3.29
CA ALA A 38 -8.92 -5.70 2.89
C ALA A 38 -9.24 -5.84 1.39
N ILE A 39 -10.09 -4.95 0.85
CA ILE A 39 -10.44 -4.93 -0.58
C ILE A 39 -9.19 -4.65 -1.43
N PHE A 40 -8.39 -3.64 -1.07
CA PHE A 40 -7.19 -3.31 -1.81
C PHE A 40 -6.10 -4.39 -1.70
N ALA A 41 -6.01 -5.09 -0.55
CA ALA A 41 -5.12 -6.23 -0.40
C ALA A 41 -5.55 -7.40 -1.30
N ALA A 42 -6.83 -7.74 -1.32
CA ALA A 42 -7.37 -8.77 -2.20
C ALA A 42 -7.18 -8.42 -3.68
N LEU A 43 -7.46 -7.17 -4.07
CA LEU A 43 -7.22 -6.69 -5.43
C LEU A 43 -5.73 -6.76 -5.80
N GLY A 44 -4.84 -6.36 -4.90
CA GLY A 44 -3.39 -6.45 -5.12
C GLY A 44 -2.93 -7.89 -5.32
N TYR A 45 -3.44 -8.81 -4.51
CA TYR A 45 -3.15 -10.22 -4.66
C TYR A 45 -3.68 -10.78 -5.99
N ILE A 46 -4.91 -10.45 -6.40
CA ILE A 46 -5.46 -10.87 -7.71
C ILE A 46 -4.62 -10.32 -8.86
N LEU A 47 -4.19 -9.06 -8.80
CA LEU A 47 -3.34 -8.45 -9.82
C LEU A 47 -1.93 -9.06 -9.86
N ASP A 48 -1.47 -9.63 -8.75
CA ASP A 48 -0.24 -10.41 -8.71
C ASP A 48 -0.38 -11.78 -9.40
N LEU A 49 -1.57 -12.41 -9.32
CA LEU A 49 -1.83 -13.68 -10.00
C LEU A 49 -1.72 -13.61 -11.53
N ILE A 50 -1.97 -12.42 -12.10
CA ILE A 50 -1.95 -12.18 -13.56
C ILE A 50 -0.52 -11.83 -14.03
N GLY A 51 0.45 -11.75 -13.12
CA GLY A 51 1.81 -11.34 -13.41
C GLY A 51 2.62 -12.39 -14.17
N PHE A 52 3.70 -11.92 -14.80
CA PHE A 52 4.70 -12.76 -15.45
C PHE A 52 5.85 -13.00 -14.47
N GLY A 53 6.03 -14.27 -14.06
CA GLY A 53 7.10 -14.70 -13.16
C GLY A 53 8.46 -14.75 -13.84
N MET A 54 9.52 -14.38 -13.10
CA MET A 54 10.91 -14.51 -13.53
C MET A 54 11.50 -15.85 -13.06
N PRO A 55 12.51 -16.41 -13.77
CA PRO A 55 13.04 -17.75 -13.48
C PRO A 55 13.62 -17.95 -12.08
N GLN A 56 14.23 -16.92 -11.50
CA GLN A 56 14.88 -16.97 -10.17
C GLN A 56 14.12 -16.16 -9.12
N GLY A 57 12.79 -16.10 -9.24
CA GLY A 57 11.94 -15.29 -8.39
C GLY A 57 11.75 -13.86 -8.92
N GLY A 58 10.85 -13.13 -8.27
CA GLY A 58 10.38 -11.85 -8.78
C GLY A 58 9.32 -12.00 -9.88
N SER A 59 8.60 -10.93 -10.17
CA SER A 59 7.55 -10.92 -11.18
C SER A 59 7.21 -9.52 -11.68
N VAL A 60 6.84 -9.42 -12.93
CA VAL A 60 6.24 -8.19 -13.50
C VAL A 60 4.75 -8.25 -13.27
N THR A 61 4.25 -7.44 -12.32
CA THR A 61 2.85 -7.46 -11.89
C THR A 61 2.31 -6.04 -11.70
N PHE A 62 0.99 -5.93 -11.53
CA PHE A 62 0.32 -4.66 -11.22
C PHE A 62 0.06 -4.46 -9.72
N VAL A 63 0.67 -5.26 -8.86
CA VAL A 63 0.46 -5.30 -7.40
C VAL A 63 0.72 -3.95 -6.71
N LEU A 64 1.62 -3.12 -7.23
CA LEU A 64 1.91 -1.80 -6.67
C LEU A 64 0.75 -0.82 -6.83
N VAL A 65 -0.11 -0.99 -7.84
CA VAL A 65 -1.21 -0.06 -8.10
C VAL A 65 -2.17 0.05 -6.92
N PRO A 66 -2.74 -1.04 -6.37
CA PRO A 66 -3.60 -0.99 -5.19
C PRO A 66 -2.90 -0.44 -3.95
N ILE A 67 -1.62 -0.78 -3.73
CA ILE A 67 -0.85 -0.28 -2.57
C ILE A 67 -0.68 1.24 -2.67
N ILE A 68 -0.28 1.76 -3.83
CA ILE A 68 -0.13 3.18 -4.07
C ILE A 68 -1.49 3.89 -3.93
N LEU A 69 -2.55 3.31 -4.49
CA LEU A 69 -3.89 3.88 -4.45
C LEU A 69 -4.39 4.06 -3.02
N ILE A 70 -4.32 3.02 -2.18
CA ILE A 70 -4.75 3.12 -0.78
C ILE A 70 -3.84 4.03 0.04
N ALA A 71 -2.53 4.07 -0.26
CA ALA A 71 -1.59 4.96 0.41
C ALA A 71 -1.89 6.45 0.12
N PHE A 72 -2.24 6.81 -1.11
CA PHE A 72 -2.70 8.15 -1.43
C PHE A 72 -4.09 8.46 -0.88
N ARG A 73 -4.98 7.47 -0.81
CA ARG A 73 -6.35 7.65 -0.31
C ARG A 73 -6.40 7.79 1.21
N ARG A 74 -5.73 6.89 1.95
CA ARG A 74 -5.84 6.76 3.42
C ARG A 74 -4.54 7.03 4.18
N GLY A 75 -3.45 7.29 3.46
CA GLY A 75 -2.14 7.59 4.05
C GLY A 75 -1.23 6.37 4.16
N ILE A 76 -0.02 6.63 4.66
CA ILE A 76 1.09 5.67 4.73
C ILE A 76 0.70 4.39 5.45
N VAL A 77 0.09 4.49 6.63
CA VAL A 77 -0.26 3.32 7.46
C VAL A 77 -1.16 2.35 6.71
N ALA A 78 -2.18 2.87 6.00
CA ALA A 78 -3.06 2.04 5.20
C ALA A 78 -2.31 1.35 4.06
N GLY A 79 -1.40 2.05 3.38
CA GLY A 79 -0.54 1.47 2.33
C GLY A 79 0.37 0.37 2.88
N VAL A 80 1.04 0.62 4.00
CA VAL A 80 1.94 -0.35 4.67
C VAL A 80 1.18 -1.61 5.09
N VAL A 81 0.01 -1.45 5.74
CA VAL A 81 -0.82 -2.60 6.16
C VAL A 81 -1.34 -3.37 4.95
N THR A 82 -1.75 -2.68 3.88
CA THR A 82 -2.17 -3.35 2.64
C THR A 82 -1.02 -4.15 2.03
N GLY A 83 0.19 -3.57 1.96
CA GLY A 83 1.39 -4.27 1.50
C GLY A 83 1.69 -5.51 2.34
N PHE A 84 1.66 -5.39 3.68
CA PHE A 84 1.82 -6.53 4.59
C PHE A 84 0.81 -7.65 4.31
N LEU A 85 -0.48 -7.32 4.14
CA LEU A 85 -1.52 -8.32 3.87
C LEU A 85 -1.34 -9.00 2.51
N ILE A 86 -0.87 -8.29 1.48
CA ILE A 86 -0.56 -8.90 0.18
C ILE A 86 0.60 -9.89 0.33
N GLY A 87 1.69 -9.50 1.00
CA GLY A 87 2.81 -10.40 1.28
C GLY A 87 2.38 -11.63 2.07
N LEU A 88 1.53 -11.44 3.10
CA LEU A 88 0.96 -12.53 3.88
C LEU A 88 0.14 -13.49 3.01
N LEU A 89 -0.72 -12.96 2.14
CA LEU A 89 -1.51 -13.77 1.21
C LEU A 89 -0.62 -14.59 0.28
N GLN A 90 0.46 -14.01 -0.26
CA GLN A 90 1.41 -14.74 -1.11
C GLN A 90 2.08 -15.89 -0.36
N VAL A 91 2.53 -15.64 0.87
CA VAL A 91 3.18 -16.68 1.70
C VAL A 91 2.20 -17.81 2.06
N VAL A 92 1.01 -17.46 2.56
CA VAL A 92 -0.01 -18.45 2.98
C VAL A 92 -0.51 -19.29 1.81
N THR A 93 -0.57 -18.73 0.61
CA THR A 93 -1.00 -19.46 -0.60
C THR A 93 0.14 -20.20 -1.31
N GLY A 94 1.37 -20.18 -0.75
CA GLY A 94 2.53 -20.86 -1.33
C GLY A 94 3.09 -20.15 -2.57
N ARG A 95 2.73 -18.91 -2.82
CA ARG A 95 3.23 -18.10 -3.95
C ARG A 95 4.48 -17.33 -3.57
N PHE A 96 5.48 -18.04 -3.11
CA PHE A 96 6.80 -17.48 -2.84
C PHE A 96 7.89 -18.37 -3.45
N TYR A 97 9.03 -17.77 -3.74
CA TYR A 97 10.19 -18.46 -4.30
C TYR A 97 11.25 -18.57 -3.19
N PRO A 98 11.41 -19.76 -2.58
CA PRO A 98 12.42 -19.95 -1.53
C PRO A 98 13.82 -20.05 -2.16
N ALA A 99 14.79 -19.40 -1.52
CA ALA A 99 16.19 -19.63 -1.85
C ALA A 99 16.59 -21.07 -1.51
N PRO A 100 17.55 -21.69 -2.20
CA PRO A 100 18.03 -23.06 -1.95
C PRO A 100 18.92 -23.13 -0.70
N LEU A 101 18.39 -22.73 0.46
CA LEU A 101 19.08 -22.57 1.73
C LEU A 101 18.33 -23.27 2.88
N SER A 102 18.89 -23.23 4.11
CA SER A 102 18.21 -23.82 5.26
C SER A 102 16.90 -23.10 5.59
N PHE A 103 15.99 -23.79 6.29
CA PHE A 103 14.66 -23.28 6.62
C PHE A 103 14.72 -21.93 7.35
N GLU A 104 15.63 -21.76 8.30
CA GLU A 104 15.78 -20.53 9.08
C GLU A 104 16.15 -19.34 8.19
N ILE A 105 17.03 -19.56 7.21
CA ILE A 105 17.45 -18.52 6.26
C ILE A 105 16.31 -18.19 5.30
N VAL A 106 15.56 -19.17 4.84
CA VAL A 106 14.37 -18.97 4.00
C VAL A 106 13.31 -18.13 4.72
N VAL A 107 13.11 -18.32 6.03
CA VAL A 107 12.18 -17.48 6.81
C VAL A 107 12.62 -16.01 6.80
N ILE A 108 13.91 -15.73 6.95
CA ILE A 108 14.45 -14.36 6.88
C ILE A 108 14.28 -13.78 5.47
N GLN A 109 14.62 -14.56 4.44
CA GLN A 109 14.45 -14.19 3.03
C GLN A 109 12.98 -13.82 2.73
N VAL A 110 12.04 -14.68 3.11
CA VAL A 110 10.60 -14.43 2.94
C VAL A 110 10.18 -13.15 3.70
N GLY A 111 10.73 -12.91 4.88
CA GLY A 111 10.52 -11.68 5.64
C GLY A 111 10.90 -10.42 4.84
N ILE A 112 12.02 -10.46 4.15
CA ILE A 112 12.50 -9.32 3.33
C ILE A 112 11.70 -9.20 2.03
N ASP A 113 11.55 -10.28 1.27
CA ASP A 113 10.98 -10.26 -0.08
C ASP A 113 9.46 -10.09 -0.10
N TYR A 114 8.74 -10.64 0.89
CA TYR A 114 7.28 -10.67 0.88
C TYR A 114 6.64 -9.76 1.91
N PHE A 115 7.32 -9.46 3.03
CA PHE A 115 6.75 -8.50 3.98
C PHE A 115 7.39 -7.12 3.81
N ILE A 116 8.71 -6.97 4.00
CA ILE A 116 9.35 -5.66 3.94
C ILE A 116 9.18 -5.03 2.56
N ALA A 117 9.44 -5.76 1.47
CA ALA A 117 9.37 -5.27 0.11
C ALA A 117 7.98 -4.72 -0.27
N PHE A 118 6.90 -5.34 0.22
CA PHE A 118 5.54 -4.84 -0.01
C PHE A 118 5.14 -3.72 0.96
N MET A 119 5.57 -3.78 2.22
CA MET A 119 5.29 -2.75 3.21
C MET A 119 5.88 -1.40 2.83
N VAL A 120 7.14 -1.37 2.38
CA VAL A 120 7.82 -0.11 2.01
C VAL A 120 7.16 0.58 0.81
N ALA A 121 6.46 -0.16 -0.04
CA ALA A 121 5.68 0.42 -1.13
C ALA A 121 4.56 1.36 -0.62
N GLY A 122 4.04 1.13 0.58
CA GLY A 122 3.08 2.01 1.24
C GLY A 122 3.61 3.42 1.53
N LEU A 123 4.94 3.61 1.52
CA LEU A 123 5.57 4.92 1.68
C LEU A 123 5.29 5.87 0.50
N ALA A 124 4.71 5.40 -0.61
CA ALA A 124 4.13 6.28 -1.63
C ALA A 124 3.20 7.34 -1.03
N GLY A 125 2.54 7.02 0.08
CA GLY A 125 1.67 7.94 0.82
C GLY A 125 2.34 9.18 1.39
N LEU A 126 3.68 9.26 1.39
CA LEU A 126 4.43 10.48 1.72
C LEU A 126 4.07 11.65 0.78
N LEU A 127 3.73 11.35 -0.47
CA LEU A 127 3.36 12.34 -1.48
C LEU A 127 1.86 12.73 -1.42
N ARG A 128 1.06 12.10 -0.56
CA ARG A 128 -0.35 12.41 -0.39
C ARG A 128 -0.61 13.90 -0.11
N PRO A 129 0.09 14.60 0.80
CA PRO A 129 -0.12 16.02 1.05
C PRO A 129 0.14 16.89 -0.18
N ALA A 130 1.21 16.60 -0.94
CA ALA A 130 1.53 17.29 -2.18
C ALA A 130 0.45 17.08 -3.26
N TYR A 131 -0.06 15.87 -3.38
CA TYR A 131 -1.18 15.56 -4.27
C TYR A 131 -2.45 16.32 -3.88
N MET A 132 -2.83 16.31 -2.60
CA MET A 132 -4.03 16.99 -2.10
C MET A 132 -3.96 18.50 -2.37
N LYS A 133 -2.83 19.15 -2.08
CA LYS A 133 -2.59 20.55 -2.41
C LYS A 133 -2.70 20.84 -3.91
N ALA A 134 -2.19 19.94 -4.75
CA ALA A 134 -2.30 20.09 -6.21
C ALA A 134 -3.75 19.91 -6.69
N PHE A 135 -4.52 19.01 -6.06
CA PHE A 135 -5.93 18.79 -6.32
C PHE A 135 -6.78 20.01 -5.98
N GLU A 136 -6.60 20.60 -4.79
CA GLU A 136 -7.29 21.84 -4.35
C GLU A 136 -7.05 23.01 -5.31
N ASN A 137 -5.83 23.09 -5.86
CA ASN A 137 -5.45 24.11 -6.87
C ASN A 137 -5.82 23.72 -8.31
N HIS A 138 -6.58 22.66 -8.53
CA HIS A 138 -6.95 22.13 -9.86
C HIS A 138 -5.76 21.91 -10.80
N ASN A 139 -4.55 21.70 -10.27
CA ASN A 139 -3.32 21.57 -11.03
C ASN A 139 -3.01 20.10 -11.39
N LYS A 140 -3.58 19.63 -12.49
CA LYS A 140 -3.43 18.24 -12.98
C LYS A 140 -1.97 17.84 -13.18
N LYS A 141 -1.10 18.77 -13.63
CA LYS A 141 0.33 18.49 -13.83
C LYS A 141 1.04 18.18 -12.51
N LYS A 142 0.80 18.99 -11.47
CA LYS A 142 1.37 18.75 -10.13
C LYS A 142 0.78 17.49 -9.48
N MET A 143 -0.50 17.17 -9.72
CA MET A 143 -1.09 15.90 -9.29
C MET A 143 -0.35 14.72 -9.91
N ALA A 144 -0.16 14.71 -11.25
CA ALA A 144 0.56 13.65 -11.95
C ALA A 144 2.00 13.50 -11.45
N ILE A 145 2.72 14.61 -11.24
CA ILE A 145 4.09 14.61 -10.71
C ILE A 145 4.13 13.95 -9.31
N ALA A 146 3.22 14.34 -8.41
CA ALA A 146 3.18 13.76 -7.07
C ALA A 146 2.95 12.23 -7.10
N ILE A 147 2.10 11.76 -8.01
CA ILE A 147 1.82 10.33 -8.17
C ILE A 147 3.04 9.58 -8.72
N VAL A 148 3.66 10.12 -9.79
CA VAL A 148 4.85 9.48 -10.40
C VAL A 148 6.00 9.41 -9.39
N ILE A 149 6.24 10.47 -8.61
CA ILE A 149 7.26 10.45 -7.56
C ILE A 149 6.87 9.45 -6.46
N GLY A 150 5.60 9.36 -6.07
CA GLY A 150 5.13 8.36 -5.11
C GLY A 150 5.33 6.93 -5.61
N ALA A 151 5.02 6.67 -6.88
CA ALA A 151 5.26 5.38 -7.53
C ALA A 151 6.77 5.06 -7.61
N LEU A 152 7.61 6.07 -7.89
CA LEU A 152 9.06 5.92 -7.89
C LEU A 152 9.59 5.52 -6.51
N ILE A 153 9.15 6.20 -5.44
CA ILE A 153 9.54 5.87 -4.06
C ILE A 153 9.13 4.44 -3.73
N ALA A 154 7.87 4.05 -4.00
CA ALA A 154 7.37 2.72 -3.75
C ALA A 154 8.20 1.64 -4.45
N SER A 155 8.44 1.83 -5.76
CA SER A 155 9.16 0.87 -6.59
C SER A 155 10.65 0.81 -6.24
N PHE A 156 11.26 1.96 -5.97
CA PHE A 156 12.68 2.03 -5.62
C PHE A 156 12.99 1.37 -4.27
N LEU A 157 12.18 1.63 -3.25
CA LEU A 157 12.37 1.00 -1.95
C LEU A 157 12.13 -0.51 -2.01
N ARG A 158 11.12 -0.95 -2.77
CA ARG A 158 10.90 -2.37 -3.03
C ARG A 158 12.08 -2.99 -3.79
N TYR A 159 12.59 -2.32 -4.81
CA TYR A 159 13.79 -2.74 -5.53
C TYR A 159 14.99 -2.93 -4.59
N LEU A 160 15.24 -1.98 -3.69
CA LEU A 160 16.33 -2.11 -2.72
C LEU A 160 16.15 -3.32 -1.79
N ALA A 161 14.93 -3.62 -1.35
CA ALA A 161 14.65 -4.81 -0.55
C ALA A 161 14.97 -6.10 -1.33
N HIS A 162 14.55 -6.18 -2.59
CA HIS A 162 14.84 -7.34 -3.44
C HIS A 162 16.34 -7.44 -3.80
N VAL A 163 17.03 -6.32 -4.05
CA VAL A 163 18.48 -6.33 -4.27
C VAL A 163 19.21 -6.85 -3.03
N LEU A 164 18.82 -6.39 -1.84
CA LEU A 164 19.39 -6.87 -0.58
C LEU A 164 19.17 -8.38 -0.40
N SER A 165 17.96 -8.85 -0.66
CA SER A 165 17.63 -10.28 -0.63
C SER A 165 18.46 -11.07 -1.64
N GLY A 166 18.59 -10.55 -2.87
CA GLY A 166 19.41 -11.16 -3.92
C GLY A 166 20.87 -11.32 -3.53
N ILE A 167 21.45 -10.29 -2.92
CA ILE A 167 22.84 -10.34 -2.45
C ILE A 167 23.03 -11.36 -1.31
N LEU A 168 22.08 -11.41 -0.38
CA LEU A 168 22.20 -12.24 0.82
C LEU A 168 21.89 -13.73 0.57
N PHE A 169 20.93 -14.04 -0.31
CA PHE A 169 20.33 -15.36 -0.38
C PHE A 169 20.41 -16.02 -1.76
N PHE A 170 20.68 -15.28 -2.83
CA PHE A 170 20.67 -15.77 -4.20
C PHE A 170 22.02 -15.66 -4.90
N GLY A 171 23.12 -15.57 -4.13
CA GLY A 171 24.48 -15.44 -4.67
C GLY A 171 24.94 -16.59 -5.55
N GLU A 172 24.39 -17.81 -5.36
CA GLU A 172 24.71 -18.97 -6.20
C GLU A 172 24.35 -18.77 -7.68
N PHE A 173 23.30 -17.97 -7.94
CA PHE A 173 22.87 -17.68 -9.31
C PHE A 173 23.79 -16.69 -10.06
N ALA A 174 24.76 -16.09 -9.38
CA ALA A 174 25.74 -15.22 -10.02
C ALA A 174 26.82 -15.98 -10.81
N GLU A 175 26.90 -17.32 -10.66
CA GLU A 175 27.78 -18.22 -11.43
C GLU A 175 29.26 -17.75 -11.49
N GLY A 176 29.77 -17.16 -10.40
CA GLY A 176 31.13 -16.64 -10.30
C GLY A 176 31.28 -15.15 -10.66
N GLU A 177 30.23 -14.48 -11.09
CA GLU A 177 30.22 -13.05 -11.28
C GLU A 177 30.10 -12.28 -9.94
N ASN A 178 30.21 -10.96 -10.00
CA ASN A 178 29.99 -10.12 -8.81
C ASN A 178 28.50 -10.18 -8.40
N VAL A 179 28.23 -10.78 -7.24
CA VAL A 179 26.87 -11.00 -6.70
C VAL A 179 26.08 -9.69 -6.59
N ILE A 180 26.73 -8.58 -6.21
CA ILE A 180 26.09 -7.27 -6.10
C ILE A 180 25.62 -6.79 -7.47
N LEU A 181 26.52 -6.87 -8.46
CA LEU A 181 26.20 -6.44 -9.83
C LEU A 181 25.09 -7.31 -10.44
N TYR A 182 25.20 -8.62 -10.25
CA TYR A 182 24.16 -9.58 -10.66
C TYR A 182 22.79 -9.21 -10.06
N SER A 183 22.71 -9.03 -8.73
CA SER A 183 21.46 -8.71 -8.05
C SER A 183 20.87 -7.37 -8.50
N LEU A 184 21.71 -6.35 -8.69
CA LEU A 184 21.26 -5.04 -9.22
C LEU A 184 20.65 -5.18 -10.61
N ILE A 185 21.33 -5.88 -11.53
CA ILE A 185 20.86 -6.06 -12.91
C ILE A 185 19.59 -6.92 -12.93
N TYR A 186 19.62 -8.10 -12.28
CA TYR A 186 18.47 -9.02 -12.28
C TYR A 186 17.19 -8.36 -11.76
N ASN A 187 17.26 -7.73 -10.59
CA ASN A 187 16.08 -7.07 -10.02
C ASN A 187 15.60 -5.87 -10.84
N SER A 188 16.49 -5.18 -11.56
CA SER A 188 16.12 -4.10 -12.48
C SER A 188 15.24 -4.59 -13.63
N THR A 189 15.45 -5.81 -14.12
CA THR A 189 14.75 -6.36 -15.30
C THR A 189 13.23 -6.40 -15.11
N TYR A 190 12.74 -6.67 -13.90
CA TYR A 190 11.30 -6.70 -13.62
C TYR A 190 10.82 -5.46 -12.84
N MET A 191 11.66 -4.83 -12.02
CA MET A 191 11.24 -3.67 -11.24
C MET A 191 11.08 -2.40 -12.08
N ILE A 192 11.85 -2.23 -13.16
CA ILE A 192 11.67 -1.11 -14.10
C ILE A 192 10.30 -1.21 -14.80
N PRO A 193 9.91 -2.33 -15.45
CA PRO A 193 8.55 -2.48 -15.98
C PRO A 193 7.46 -2.28 -14.93
N VAL A 194 7.60 -2.84 -13.72
CA VAL A 194 6.64 -2.68 -12.63
C VAL A 194 6.45 -1.19 -12.27
N PHE A 195 7.55 -0.42 -12.16
CA PHE A 195 7.47 1.02 -11.93
C PHE A 195 6.74 1.74 -13.05
N LEU A 196 7.10 1.47 -14.31
CA LEU A 196 6.49 2.14 -15.47
C LEU A 196 4.98 1.88 -15.53
N PHE A 197 4.55 0.63 -15.32
CA PHE A 197 3.13 0.29 -15.28
C PHE A 197 2.41 0.94 -14.09
N ALA A 198 2.99 0.90 -12.90
CA ALA A 198 2.39 1.51 -11.71
C ALA A 198 2.26 3.02 -11.88
N ALA A 199 3.31 3.71 -12.33
CA ALA A 199 3.31 5.15 -12.55
C ALA A 199 2.28 5.54 -13.60
N PHE A 200 2.24 4.84 -14.74
CA PHE A 200 1.31 5.12 -15.83
C PHE A 200 -0.16 4.93 -15.43
N ILE A 201 -0.48 3.76 -14.84
CA ILE A 201 -1.85 3.43 -14.43
C ILE A 201 -2.32 4.37 -13.32
N CYS A 202 -1.50 4.60 -12.29
CA CYS A 202 -1.85 5.50 -11.20
C CYS A 202 -2.00 6.95 -11.68
N ALA A 203 -1.13 7.43 -12.58
CA ALA A 203 -1.23 8.78 -13.12
C ALA A 203 -2.55 8.98 -13.89
N ILE A 204 -2.94 8.02 -14.73
CA ILE A 204 -4.21 8.08 -15.46
C ILE A 204 -5.40 8.05 -14.49
N LEU A 205 -5.43 7.07 -13.57
CA LEU A 205 -6.54 6.91 -12.64
C LEU A 205 -6.73 8.15 -11.76
N PHE A 206 -5.66 8.69 -11.21
CA PHE A 206 -5.73 9.74 -10.19
C PHE A 206 -5.95 11.13 -10.79
N VAL A 207 -5.52 11.34 -12.03
CA VAL A 207 -5.76 12.61 -12.74
C VAL A 207 -7.15 12.64 -13.39
N LYS A 208 -7.62 11.49 -13.92
CA LYS A 208 -8.95 11.40 -14.56
C LYS A 208 -10.07 11.15 -13.56
N ALA A 209 -9.83 10.39 -12.50
CA ALA A 209 -10.80 10.02 -11.49
C ALA A 209 -10.31 10.34 -10.06
N PRO A 210 -10.00 11.60 -9.73
CA PRO A 210 -9.43 11.98 -8.43
C PRO A 210 -10.34 11.63 -7.25
N ARG A 211 -11.65 11.43 -7.49
CA ARG A 211 -12.61 10.97 -6.48
C ARG A 211 -12.24 9.62 -5.86
N LEU A 212 -11.48 8.78 -6.57
CA LEU A 212 -10.98 7.51 -6.03
C LEU A 212 -10.06 7.71 -4.82
N LEU A 213 -9.41 8.88 -4.72
CA LEU A 213 -8.50 9.20 -3.61
C LEU A 213 -9.19 9.98 -2.48
N MET A 214 -10.44 10.42 -2.67
CA MET A 214 -11.19 11.11 -1.65
C MET A 214 -11.94 10.06 -0.81
N PRO A 215 -11.63 9.90 0.49
CA PRO A 215 -12.50 9.14 1.37
C PRO A 215 -13.83 9.91 1.44
N ASN A 216 -14.94 9.23 1.27
CA ASN A 216 -16.25 9.83 1.49
C ASN A 216 -16.27 10.39 2.92
N SER A 217 -16.45 11.69 3.04
CA SER A 217 -16.63 12.39 4.32
C SER A 217 -17.93 11.99 5.00
#